data_6bf3aa2e6bd441ff396236fd53d6e239
#
_entry.id   6bf3aa2e6bd441ff396236fd53d6e239
#
_cell.length_a   1.000
_cell.length_b   1.000
_cell.length_c   1.000
_cell.angle_alpha   90.00
_cell.angle_beta   90.00
_cell.angle_gamma   90.00
#
_symmetry.space_group_name_H-M   'P 1'
#
loop_
_entity.id
_entity.type
_entity.pdbx_description
1 polymer ?
#
loop_
_entity_poly.entity_id
_entity_poly.type
_entity_poly.pdbx_seq_one_letter_code
_entity_poly.pdbx_strand_id
1 'polypeptide(L)'
;MAIEFDTIAAISTPPGEGGIGIVRISGDEALEVADRIYQLGSKNLKEQASHTIHYGRVVNPKTAEPIDEVMVSIMRAPKTYTREDVVEINTHGGIVSVNKVLETVLSNGARLAEPGEFTKRAFLNGRIDLSQAEAVMDVIRAKTDKAMHMAVTQLDGNLSRLIRNLRQEILNTLAQVEVNIDYPEYDDVEEMTSKLLVEKAAQVKAQVESLLETASQGKILREGLATAIIGRPNVGKSSLLNVLLKEEKAIVTEIAGTTRDVIEEYVSVKGVPLRLIDTAGIRETEDIVERIGVERSRKALSDADLVLLVFNQSEPLTPEDKLLLEATEGHHRIIILNKMDLENKLDLNELKTLVDPSSIVYTSIVTQAGLTELEGKIADLFFAGNTGEKDATYVSNIRHIALLNDTIEAFDDVIEGIETGMPVDLVQIDMTRAWDLLGEITGDSVQDELITQLFSQFCLGK
;
A
#
# COMPACT_ATOMS: atom_id res chain seq x y z
N MET A 1 -16.58 -16.66 19.57
CA MET A 1 -17.62 -17.24 18.66
C MET A 1 -16.96 -18.35 17.88
N ALA A 2 -17.61 -19.55 17.80
CA ALA A 2 -17.16 -20.57 16.86
C ALA A 2 -17.33 -19.95 15.46
N ILE A 3 -16.25 -19.81 14.71
CA ILE A 3 -16.31 -19.37 13.31
C ILE A 3 -16.92 -20.58 12.58
N GLU A 4 -18.20 -20.50 12.22
CA GLU A 4 -18.79 -21.44 11.28
C GLU A 4 -18.09 -21.18 9.94
N PHE A 5 -17.16 -22.05 9.58
CA PHE A 5 -16.50 -22.04 8.28
C PHE A 5 -17.47 -22.58 7.22
N ASP A 6 -18.43 -21.75 6.83
CA ASP A 6 -19.29 -22.01 5.68
C ASP A 6 -18.51 -21.89 4.36
N THR A 7 -19.03 -22.48 3.30
CA THR A 7 -18.42 -22.39 1.98
C THR A 7 -18.80 -21.07 1.31
N ILE A 8 -17.79 -20.32 0.90
CA ILE A 8 -17.93 -19.00 0.24
C ILE A 8 -17.54 -19.05 -1.23
N ALA A 9 -18.12 -18.14 -2.01
CA ALA A 9 -17.73 -17.96 -3.41
C ALA A 9 -17.78 -16.49 -3.83
N ALA A 10 -16.87 -16.10 -4.75
CA ALA A 10 -16.91 -14.81 -5.39
C ALA A 10 -16.19 -14.83 -6.76
N ILE A 11 -16.43 -13.78 -7.55
CA ILE A 11 -15.65 -13.50 -8.76
C ILE A 11 -14.29 -12.93 -8.32
N SER A 12 -13.20 -13.55 -8.76
CA SER A 12 -11.82 -13.16 -8.40
C SER A 12 -11.07 -12.40 -9.50
N THR A 13 -11.69 -12.18 -10.65
CA THR A 13 -11.15 -11.37 -11.75
C THR A 13 -11.82 -9.99 -11.77
N PRO A 14 -11.15 -8.94 -12.28
CA PRO A 14 -11.79 -7.65 -12.47
C PRO A 14 -13.05 -7.75 -13.33
N PRO A 15 -14.10 -6.93 -13.07
CA PRO A 15 -15.28 -6.86 -13.93
C PRO A 15 -14.90 -6.28 -15.28
N GLY A 16 -15.45 -6.84 -16.38
CA GLY A 16 -15.19 -6.38 -17.75
C GLY A 16 -15.22 -7.55 -18.73
N GLU A 17 -14.95 -7.26 -20.00
CA GLU A 17 -14.82 -8.27 -21.04
C GLU A 17 -13.35 -8.73 -21.13
N GLY A 18 -13.12 -10.02 -21.02
CA GLY A 18 -11.79 -10.62 -21.07
C GLY A 18 -11.83 -12.05 -21.61
N GLY A 19 -10.66 -12.66 -21.82
CA GLY A 19 -10.58 -14.06 -22.27
C GLY A 19 -11.03 -15.05 -21.18
N ILE A 20 -10.83 -14.73 -19.91
CA ILE A 20 -11.11 -15.60 -18.76
C ILE A 20 -11.71 -14.80 -17.63
N GLY A 21 -12.77 -15.37 -17.00
CA GLY A 21 -13.30 -14.96 -15.70
C GLY A 21 -13.15 -16.09 -14.70
N ILE A 22 -12.89 -15.79 -13.44
CA ILE A 22 -12.66 -16.80 -12.38
C ILE A 22 -13.71 -16.63 -11.29
N VAL A 23 -14.46 -17.69 -11.02
CA VAL A 23 -15.28 -17.85 -9.82
C VAL A 23 -14.52 -18.76 -8.86
N ARG A 24 -14.17 -18.22 -7.69
CA ARG A 24 -13.45 -18.94 -6.62
C ARG A 24 -14.43 -19.40 -5.56
N ILE A 25 -14.27 -20.62 -5.10
CA ILE A 25 -15.03 -21.23 -4.02
C ILE A 25 -14.02 -21.67 -2.95
N SER A 26 -14.28 -21.42 -1.66
CA SER A 26 -13.44 -21.84 -0.54
C SER A 26 -14.30 -22.32 0.62
N GLY A 27 -13.89 -23.39 1.28
CA GLY A 27 -14.56 -23.97 2.45
C GLY A 27 -14.68 -25.48 2.36
N ASP A 28 -15.21 -26.09 3.41
CA ASP A 28 -15.28 -27.55 3.57
C ASP A 28 -16.13 -28.24 2.49
N GLU A 29 -17.16 -27.57 1.96
CA GLU A 29 -18.01 -28.06 0.89
C GLU A 29 -17.62 -27.56 -0.51
N ALA A 30 -16.45 -26.91 -0.69
CA ALA A 30 -16.08 -26.30 -1.97
C ALA A 30 -16.09 -27.30 -3.14
N LEU A 31 -15.58 -28.52 -2.90
CA LEU A 31 -15.57 -29.58 -3.88
C LEU A 31 -16.98 -30.14 -4.18
N GLU A 32 -17.82 -30.27 -3.14
CA GLU A 32 -19.21 -30.69 -3.26
C GLU A 32 -20.05 -29.73 -4.10
N VAL A 33 -19.92 -28.44 -3.79
CA VAL A 33 -20.63 -27.38 -4.51
C VAL A 33 -20.22 -27.35 -5.99
N ALA A 34 -18.91 -27.42 -6.25
CA ALA A 34 -18.41 -27.46 -7.63
C ALA A 34 -18.88 -28.71 -8.39
N ASP A 35 -18.85 -29.89 -7.73
CA ASP A 35 -19.22 -31.14 -8.35
C ASP A 35 -20.71 -31.23 -8.71
N ARG A 36 -21.60 -30.59 -7.92
CA ARG A 36 -23.04 -30.51 -8.20
C ARG A 36 -23.38 -29.80 -9.51
N ILE A 37 -22.53 -28.87 -9.94
CA ILE A 37 -22.77 -28.01 -11.12
C ILE A 37 -21.86 -28.34 -12.29
N TYR A 38 -20.89 -29.23 -12.10
CA TYR A 38 -19.89 -29.57 -13.11
C TYR A 38 -20.23 -30.88 -13.82
N GLN A 39 -20.04 -30.91 -15.13
CA GLN A 39 -20.27 -32.08 -15.96
C GLN A 39 -19.06 -32.37 -16.84
N LEU A 40 -18.45 -33.55 -16.65
CA LEU A 40 -17.40 -34.08 -17.50
C LEU A 40 -17.50 -35.63 -17.58
N GLY A 41 -18.27 -36.13 -18.53
CA GLY A 41 -18.43 -37.57 -18.68
C GLY A 41 -18.84 -38.26 -17.38
N SER A 42 -18.08 -39.32 -16.95
CA SER A 42 -18.37 -40.07 -15.72
C SER A 42 -17.48 -39.76 -14.53
N LYS A 43 -16.63 -38.70 -14.62
CA LYS A 43 -15.66 -38.38 -13.55
C LYS A 43 -16.20 -37.34 -12.58
N ASN A 44 -16.04 -37.63 -11.28
CA ASN A 44 -16.41 -36.78 -10.16
C ASN A 44 -15.20 -35.89 -9.75
N LEU A 45 -15.40 -34.60 -9.54
CA LEU A 45 -14.34 -33.67 -9.08
C LEU A 45 -13.80 -34.07 -7.70
N LYS A 46 -14.64 -34.65 -6.85
CA LYS A 46 -14.24 -35.09 -5.51
C LYS A 46 -13.14 -36.18 -5.50
N GLU A 47 -13.06 -36.94 -6.58
CA GLU A 47 -12.07 -38.04 -6.70
C GLU A 47 -10.78 -37.58 -7.35
N GLN A 48 -10.72 -36.34 -7.84
CA GLN A 48 -9.55 -35.81 -8.53
C GLN A 48 -8.45 -35.38 -7.53
N ALA A 49 -7.21 -35.48 -7.97
CA ALA A 49 -6.06 -35.06 -7.18
C ALA A 49 -6.00 -33.54 -6.96
N SER A 50 -5.37 -33.13 -5.85
CA SER A 50 -5.09 -31.72 -5.60
C SER A 50 -4.09 -31.15 -6.61
N HIS A 51 -4.23 -29.85 -6.92
CA HIS A 51 -3.39 -29.12 -7.86
C HIS A 51 -3.48 -29.67 -9.29
N THR A 52 -4.72 -30.01 -9.71
CA THR A 52 -5.04 -30.46 -11.06
C THR A 52 -6.09 -29.57 -11.70
N ILE A 53 -6.08 -29.51 -13.03
CA ILE A 53 -7.03 -28.73 -13.83
C ILE A 53 -7.83 -29.68 -14.71
N HIS A 54 -9.15 -29.49 -14.75
CA HIS A 54 -10.08 -30.35 -15.47
C HIS A 54 -10.93 -29.55 -16.41
N TYR A 55 -10.96 -29.94 -17.68
CA TYR A 55 -11.88 -29.38 -18.67
C TYR A 55 -13.27 -29.98 -18.54
N GLY A 56 -14.31 -29.16 -18.63
CA GLY A 56 -15.69 -29.60 -18.57
C GLY A 56 -16.71 -28.50 -18.84
N ARG A 57 -17.91 -28.67 -18.34
CA ARG A 57 -18.99 -27.71 -18.46
C ARG A 57 -19.63 -27.42 -17.12
N VAL A 58 -20.01 -26.17 -16.89
CA VAL A 58 -20.96 -25.81 -15.83
C VAL A 58 -22.36 -25.95 -16.41
N VAL A 59 -23.21 -26.65 -15.70
CA VAL A 59 -24.60 -26.87 -16.08
C VAL A 59 -25.53 -26.42 -14.98
N ASN A 60 -26.75 -26.03 -15.33
CA ASN A 60 -27.82 -25.82 -14.36
C ASN A 60 -28.27 -27.20 -13.84
N PRO A 61 -28.13 -27.54 -12.55
CA PRO A 61 -28.48 -28.85 -12.03
C PRO A 61 -29.96 -29.22 -12.17
N LYS A 62 -30.86 -28.22 -12.27
CA LYS A 62 -32.31 -28.43 -12.38
C LYS A 62 -32.80 -28.67 -13.84
N THR A 63 -32.15 -27.99 -14.80
CA THR A 63 -32.57 -28.05 -16.21
C THR A 63 -31.61 -28.83 -17.09
N ALA A 64 -30.42 -29.17 -16.58
CA ALA A 64 -29.28 -29.74 -17.29
C ALA A 64 -28.81 -28.90 -18.50
N GLU A 65 -29.20 -27.64 -18.56
CA GLU A 65 -28.74 -26.72 -19.60
C GLU A 65 -27.29 -26.29 -19.37
N PRO A 66 -26.44 -26.35 -20.39
CA PRO A 66 -25.09 -25.87 -20.29
C PRO A 66 -25.05 -24.35 -20.12
N ILE A 67 -24.23 -23.87 -19.19
CA ILE A 67 -24.00 -22.46 -18.90
C ILE A 67 -22.74 -21.99 -19.61
N ASP A 68 -21.63 -22.71 -19.41
CA ASP A 68 -20.35 -22.39 -20.04
C ASP A 68 -19.44 -23.62 -20.12
N GLU A 69 -18.49 -23.60 -21.05
CA GLU A 69 -17.34 -24.52 -21.07
C GLU A 69 -16.23 -23.94 -20.22
N VAL A 70 -15.70 -24.72 -19.29
CA VAL A 70 -14.84 -24.24 -18.21
C VAL A 70 -13.62 -25.12 -18.01
N MET A 71 -12.60 -24.53 -17.36
CA MET A 71 -11.51 -25.27 -16.74
C MET A 71 -11.63 -25.14 -15.22
N VAL A 72 -11.67 -26.25 -14.51
CA VAL A 72 -11.83 -26.28 -13.04
C VAL A 72 -10.53 -26.69 -12.39
N SER A 73 -9.98 -25.79 -11.58
CA SER A 73 -8.77 -26.05 -10.76
C SER A 73 -9.17 -26.54 -9.37
N ILE A 74 -8.56 -27.61 -8.93
CA ILE A 74 -8.82 -28.23 -7.61
C ILE A 74 -7.59 -28.08 -6.73
N MET A 75 -7.76 -27.50 -5.54
CA MET A 75 -6.72 -27.32 -4.54
C MET A 75 -7.25 -27.74 -3.18
N ARG A 76 -6.63 -28.76 -2.58
CA ARG A 76 -7.06 -29.32 -1.28
C ARG A 76 -6.27 -28.77 -0.12
N ALA A 77 -6.96 -28.57 0.99
CA ALA A 77 -6.35 -28.20 2.26
C ALA A 77 -5.18 -29.13 2.64
N PRO A 78 -4.16 -28.64 3.37
CA PRO A 78 -3.93 -27.26 3.79
C PRO A 78 -3.08 -26.44 2.81
N LYS A 79 -2.70 -26.99 1.65
CA LYS A 79 -1.81 -26.30 0.67
C LYS A 79 -2.61 -25.46 -0.31
N THR A 80 -3.38 -24.50 0.21
CA THR A 80 -4.24 -23.59 -0.55
C THR A 80 -4.09 -22.15 -0.06
N TYR A 81 -4.74 -21.20 -0.70
CA TYR A 81 -4.69 -19.80 -0.30
C TYR A 81 -5.32 -19.59 1.08
N THR A 82 -6.46 -20.18 1.35
CA THR A 82 -7.21 -20.04 2.61
C THR A 82 -6.87 -21.11 3.65
N ARG A 83 -6.05 -22.13 3.29
CA ARG A 83 -5.88 -23.40 4.00
C ARG A 83 -7.15 -24.26 4.09
N GLU A 84 -8.22 -23.88 3.39
CA GLU A 84 -9.41 -24.68 3.17
C GLU A 84 -9.35 -25.38 1.82
N ASP A 85 -10.33 -26.24 1.47
CA ASP A 85 -10.47 -26.70 0.10
C ASP A 85 -10.87 -25.53 -0.80
N VAL A 86 -10.18 -25.36 -1.93
CA VAL A 86 -10.42 -24.28 -2.89
C VAL A 86 -10.67 -24.86 -4.27
N VAL A 87 -11.72 -24.35 -4.93
CA VAL A 87 -12.00 -24.63 -6.33
C VAL A 87 -12.07 -23.34 -7.10
N GLU A 88 -11.37 -23.26 -8.23
CA GLU A 88 -11.48 -22.15 -9.17
C GLU A 88 -12.09 -22.62 -10.47
N ILE A 89 -13.20 -22.00 -10.86
CA ILE A 89 -13.90 -22.24 -12.11
C ILE A 89 -13.52 -21.13 -13.07
N ASN A 90 -12.71 -21.47 -14.08
CA ASN A 90 -12.27 -20.54 -15.12
C ASN A 90 -13.30 -20.61 -16.26
N THR A 91 -14.07 -19.54 -16.42
CA THR A 91 -15.12 -19.35 -17.41
C THR A 91 -14.63 -18.50 -18.56
N HIS A 92 -15.43 -18.35 -19.64
CA HIS A 92 -15.25 -17.23 -20.54
C HIS A 92 -15.49 -15.90 -19.81
N GLY A 93 -14.63 -14.90 -20.05
CA GLY A 93 -14.58 -13.64 -19.29
C GLY A 93 -15.68 -12.63 -19.62
N GLY A 94 -16.81 -13.06 -20.12
CA GLY A 94 -17.97 -12.21 -20.32
C GLY A 94 -18.77 -12.00 -19.02
N ILE A 95 -19.22 -10.78 -18.76
CA ILE A 95 -19.93 -10.42 -17.52
C ILE A 95 -21.13 -11.35 -17.25
N VAL A 96 -21.88 -11.71 -18.29
CA VAL A 96 -23.08 -12.57 -18.16
C VAL A 96 -22.69 -14.00 -17.79
N SER A 97 -21.66 -14.57 -18.45
CA SER A 97 -21.18 -15.93 -18.18
C SER A 97 -20.69 -16.06 -16.73
N VAL A 98 -19.78 -15.18 -16.31
CA VAL A 98 -19.18 -15.21 -14.97
C VAL A 98 -20.24 -15.06 -13.88
N ASN A 99 -21.17 -14.09 -14.03
CA ASN A 99 -22.27 -13.91 -13.06
C ASN A 99 -23.20 -15.12 -13.02
N LYS A 100 -23.50 -15.74 -14.18
CA LYS A 100 -24.37 -16.91 -14.22
C LYS A 100 -23.76 -18.12 -13.55
N VAL A 101 -22.45 -18.32 -13.70
CA VAL A 101 -21.71 -19.35 -12.99
C VAL A 101 -21.71 -19.07 -11.47
N LEU A 102 -21.46 -17.81 -11.04
CA LEU A 102 -21.53 -17.46 -9.62
C LEU A 102 -22.94 -17.71 -9.04
N GLU A 103 -24.01 -17.23 -9.70
CA GLU A 103 -25.41 -17.50 -9.28
C GLU A 103 -25.66 -19.00 -9.11
N THR A 104 -25.13 -19.82 -10.03
CA THR A 104 -25.30 -21.28 -9.96
C THR A 104 -24.56 -21.86 -8.78
N VAL A 105 -23.33 -21.41 -8.51
CA VAL A 105 -22.54 -21.81 -7.31
C VAL A 105 -23.30 -21.45 -6.03
N LEU A 106 -23.78 -20.21 -5.90
CA LEU A 106 -24.53 -19.74 -4.74
C LEU A 106 -25.82 -20.53 -4.50
N SER A 107 -26.54 -20.84 -5.58
CA SER A 107 -27.78 -21.63 -5.50
C SER A 107 -27.56 -23.09 -5.13
N ASN A 108 -26.31 -23.56 -5.10
CA ASN A 108 -25.95 -24.96 -4.83
C ASN A 108 -25.13 -25.16 -3.54
N GLY A 109 -25.10 -24.15 -2.65
CA GLY A 109 -24.62 -24.36 -1.28
C GLY A 109 -23.47 -23.45 -0.82
N ALA A 110 -22.96 -22.57 -1.72
CA ALA A 110 -22.04 -21.54 -1.29
C ALA A 110 -22.78 -20.24 -0.92
N ARG A 111 -22.20 -19.46 -0.01
CA ARG A 111 -22.60 -18.09 0.28
C ARG A 111 -21.71 -17.12 -0.53
N LEU A 112 -22.23 -15.93 -0.83
CA LEU A 112 -21.40 -14.87 -1.39
C LEU A 112 -20.36 -14.43 -0.36
N ALA A 113 -19.10 -14.37 -0.78
CA ALA A 113 -18.02 -13.89 0.07
C ALA A 113 -18.15 -12.40 0.37
N GLU A 114 -17.75 -11.99 1.57
CA GLU A 114 -17.56 -10.58 1.92
C GLU A 114 -16.27 -10.02 1.28
N PRO A 115 -16.12 -8.68 1.18
CA PRO A 115 -14.85 -8.07 0.77
C PRO A 115 -13.70 -8.57 1.65
N GLY A 116 -12.59 -9.01 1.02
CA GLY A 116 -11.40 -9.51 1.72
C GLY A 116 -11.55 -10.85 2.43
N GLU A 117 -12.67 -11.55 2.32
CA GLU A 117 -12.94 -12.73 3.15
C GLU A 117 -11.97 -13.90 2.89
N PHE A 118 -11.53 -14.12 1.67
CA PHE A 118 -10.52 -15.16 1.39
C PHE A 118 -9.18 -14.87 2.10
N THR A 119 -8.75 -13.59 2.09
CA THR A 119 -7.52 -13.18 2.78
C THR A 119 -7.70 -13.20 4.30
N LYS A 120 -8.89 -12.82 4.80
CA LYS A 120 -9.25 -12.94 6.22
C LYS A 120 -9.16 -14.38 6.69
N ARG A 121 -9.68 -15.36 5.90
CA ARG A 121 -9.56 -16.79 6.20
C ARG A 121 -8.12 -17.28 6.14
N ALA A 122 -7.32 -16.80 5.18
CA ALA A 122 -5.88 -17.09 5.14
C ALA A 122 -5.16 -16.64 6.41
N PHE A 123 -5.51 -15.46 6.94
CA PHE A 123 -5.01 -14.95 8.22
C PHE A 123 -5.52 -15.78 9.41
N LEU A 124 -6.83 -15.99 9.54
CA LEU A 124 -7.42 -16.75 10.64
C LEU A 124 -6.92 -18.20 10.70
N ASN A 125 -6.68 -18.82 9.54
CA ASN A 125 -6.11 -20.15 9.43
C ASN A 125 -4.58 -20.17 9.58
N GLY A 126 -3.95 -19.03 9.90
CA GLY A 126 -2.52 -18.93 10.20
C GLY A 126 -1.60 -19.17 8.99
N ARG A 127 -2.10 -18.97 7.76
CA ARG A 127 -1.24 -19.02 6.56
C ARG A 127 -0.37 -17.79 6.44
N ILE A 128 -0.94 -16.63 6.71
CA ILE A 128 -0.31 -15.31 6.68
C ILE A 128 -0.65 -14.57 7.97
N ASP A 129 0.18 -13.63 8.37
CA ASP A 129 -0.13 -12.70 9.45
C ASP A 129 -0.77 -11.41 8.92
N LEU A 130 -1.14 -10.48 9.82
CA LEU A 130 -1.88 -9.28 9.45
C LEU A 130 -1.07 -8.36 8.54
N SER A 131 0.23 -8.20 8.79
CA SER A 131 1.10 -7.37 7.95
C SER A 131 1.27 -7.97 6.54
N GLN A 132 1.29 -9.29 6.40
CA GLN A 132 1.31 -9.99 5.12
C GLN A 132 -0.05 -9.88 4.40
N ALA A 133 -1.16 -9.92 5.16
CA ALA A 133 -2.50 -9.71 4.58
C ALA A 133 -2.62 -8.30 3.97
N GLU A 134 -2.17 -7.26 4.66
CA GLU A 134 -2.11 -5.90 4.13
C GLU A 134 -1.25 -5.81 2.86
N ALA A 135 -0.10 -6.51 2.85
CA ALA A 135 0.79 -6.55 1.69
C ALA A 135 0.14 -7.16 0.43
N VAL A 136 -0.85 -8.06 0.56
CA VAL A 136 -1.63 -8.58 -0.59
C VAL A 136 -2.28 -7.43 -1.36
N MET A 137 -2.87 -6.46 -0.64
CA MET A 137 -3.49 -5.30 -1.28
C MET A 137 -2.45 -4.34 -1.85
N ASP A 138 -1.31 -4.19 -1.18
CA ASP A 138 -0.22 -3.33 -1.65
C ASP A 138 0.39 -3.87 -2.97
N VAL A 139 0.55 -5.20 -3.12
CA VAL A 139 0.95 -5.84 -4.39
C VAL A 139 -0.06 -5.54 -5.50
N ILE A 140 -1.37 -5.65 -5.22
CA ILE A 140 -2.43 -5.41 -6.21
C ILE A 140 -2.48 -3.93 -6.64
N ARG A 141 -2.25 -3.01 -5.70
CA ARG A 141 -2.32 -1.56 -5.92
C ARG A 141 -1.01 -0.92 -6.36
N ALA A 142 0.09 -1.66 -6.34
CA ALA A 142 1.42 -1.15 -6.70
C ALA A 142 1.41 -0.48 -8.09
N LYS A 143 1.97 0.74 -8.17
CA LYS A 143 2.02 1.55 -9.39
C LYS A 143 3.42 1.59 -10.02
N THR A 144 4.44 1.13 -9.31
CA THR A 144 5.83 1.08 -9.77
C THR A 144 6.46 -0.26 -9.42
N ASP A 145 7.52 -0.64 -10.13
CA ASP A 145 8.29 -1.85 -9.83
C ASP A 145 8.87 -1.82 -8.41
N LYS A 146 9.30 -0.64 -7.93
CA LYS A 146 9.80 -0.49 -6.55
C LYS A 146 8.71 -0.71 -5.52
N ALA A 147 7.50 -0.14 -5.73
CA ALA A 147 6.35 -0.37 -4.87
C ALA A 147 5.96 -1.85 -4.83
N MET A 148 5.91 -2.49 -6.00
CA MET A 148 5.61 -3.93 -6.11
C MET A 148 6.66 -4.76 -5.38
N HIS A 149 7.95 -4.49 -5.57
CA HIS A 149 9.04 -5.21 -4.90
C HIS A 149 8.96 -5.08 -3.37
N MET A 150 8.71 -3.87 -2.87
CA MET A 150 8.49 -3.60 -1.45
C MET A 150 7.31 -4.41 -0.90
N ALA A 151 6.17 -4.40 -1.59
CA ALA A 151 4.98 -5.14 -1.18
C ALA A 151 5.20 -6.67 -1.20
N VAL A 152 5.91 -7.21 -2.20
CA VAL A 152 6.29 -8.63 -2.26
C VAL A 152 7.23 -8.99 -1.12
N THR A 153 8.23 -8.16 -0.81
CA THR A 153 9.14 -8.37 0.33
C THR A 153 8.39 -8.41 1.67
N GLN A 154 7.39 -7.54 1.84
CA GLN A 154 6.53 -7.56 3.02
C GLN A 154 5.63 -8.81 3.04
N LEU A 155 5.06 -9.22 1.90
CA LEU A 155 4.27 -10.45 1.75
C LEU A 155 5.08 -11.70 2.10
N ASP A 156 6.39 -11.73 1.80
CA ASP A 156 7.33 -12.77 2.18
C ASP A 156 7.64 -12.79 3.69
N GLY A 157 7.10 -11.83 4.46
CA GLY A 157 7.16 -11.79 5.91
C GLY A 157 8.45 -11.21 6.48
N ASN A 158 9.17 -10.35 5.76
CA ASN A 158 10.39 -9.71 6.27
C ASN A 158 10.09 -8.85 7.50
N LEU A 159 9.08 -7.99 7.44
CA LEU A 159 8.63 -7.17 8.57
C LEU A 159 8.19 -8.05 9.74
N SER A 160 7.41 -9.08 9.48
CA SER A 160 6.91 -10.00 10.51
C SER A 160 8.04 -10.70 11.26
N ARG A 161 9.08 -11.16 10.54
CA ARG A 161 10.26 -11.78 11.18
C ARG A 161 10.98 -10.80 12.10
N LEU A 162 11.13 -9.58 11.67
CA LEU A 162 11.80 -8.53 12.43
C LEU A 162 11.01 -8.17 13.69
N ILE A 163 9.70 -7.95 13.58
CA ILE A 163 8.81 -7.70 14.72
C ILE A 163 8.82 -8.88 15.71
N ARG A 164 8.76 -10.12 15.23
CA ARG A 164 8.83 -11.30 16.12
C ARG A 164 10.16 -11.40 16.86
N ASN A 165 11.27 -11.04 16.23
CA ASN A 165 12.58 -11.00 16.90
C ASN A 165 12.60 -9.95 18.02
N LEU A 166 12.12 -8.71 17.76
CA LEU A 166 12.01 -7.67 18.76
C LEU A 166 11.12 -8.11 19.94
N ARG A 167 9.96 -8.69 19.64
CA ARG A 167 9.06 -9.22 20.68
C ARG A 167 9.71 -10.34 21.49
N GLN A 168 10.51 -11.20 20.87
CA GLN A 168 11.21 -12.27 21.58
C GLN A 168 12.30 -11.70 22.53
N GLU A 169 13.00 -10.65 22.13
CA GLU A 169 13.96 -9.96 23.00
C GLU A 169 13.26 -9.33 24.23
N ILE A 170 12.12 -8.67 24.03
CA ILE A 170 11.32 -8.11 25.13
C ILE A 170 10.82 -9.23 26.05
N LEU A 171 10.26 -10.31 25.50
CA LEU A 171 9.73 -11.43 26.28
C LEU A 171 10.81 -12.09 27.12
N ASN A 172 12.02 -12.30 26.57
CA ASN A 172 13.16 -12.86 27.30
C ASN A 172 13.57 -11.94 28.46
N THR A 173 13.51 -10.62 28.25
CA THR A 173 13.82 -9.63 29.29
C THR A 173 12.78 -9.66 30.39
N LEU A 174 11.49 -9.66 30.04
CA LEU A 174 10.38 -9.74 30.99
C LEU A 174 10.47 -11.01 31.86
N ALA A 175 10.72 -12.17 31.21
CA ALA A 175 10.88 -13.44 31.94
C ALA A 175 12.07 -13.40 32.94
N GLN A 176 13.18 -12.74 32.57
CA GLN A 176 14.32 -12.59 33.46
C GLN A 176 14.03 -11.62 34.62
N VAL A 177 13.29 -10.55 34.35
CA VAL A 177 12.83 -9.60 35.38
C VAL A 177 11.91 -10.28 36.39
N GLU A 178 10.94 -11.08 35.92
CA GLU A 178 10.00 -11.79 36.77
C GLU A 178 10.69 -12.78 37.70
N VAL A 179 11.67 -13.55 37.19
CA VAL A 179 12.49 -14.42 38.01
C VAL A 179 13.26 -13.66 39.09
N ASN A 180 13.80 -12.48 38.76
CA ASN A 180 14.52 -11.66 39.72
C ASN A 180 13.63 -11.06 40.79
N ILE A 181 12.38 -10.71 40.47
CA ILE A 181 11.37 -10.22 41.43
C ILE A 181 10.95 -11.33 42.39
N ASP A 182 10.65 -12.53 41.84
CA ASP A 182 10.12 -13.67 42.61
C ASP A 182 11.16 -14.31 43.54
N TYR A 183 12.43 -14.29 43.14
CA TYR A 183 13.55 -14.93 43.87
C TYR A 183 14.74 -13.97 44.09
N PRO A 184 14.56 -12.95 44.96
CA PRO A 184 15.65 -12.01 45.27
C PRO A 184 16.68 -12.69 46.18
N GLU A 185 17.68 -13.35 45.57
CA GLU A 185 18.74 -14.04 46.34
C GLU A 185 19.85 -13.11 46.87
N TYR A 186 19.93 -11.88 46.35
CA TYR A 186 20.98 -10.90 46.65
C TYR A 186 20.39 -9.51 46.84
N ASP A 187 20.99 -8.69 47.71
CA ASP A 187 20.55 -7.33 48.04
C ASP A 187 20.64 -6.32 46.87
N ASP A 188 21.37 -6.64 45.80
CA ASP A 188 21.58 -5.80 44.64
C ASP A 188 20.76 -6.21 43.38
N VAL A 189 19.89 -7.21 43.54
CA VAL A 189 19.06 -7.73 42.43
C VAL A 189 18.19 -6.64 41.79
N GLU A 190 17.59 -5.76 42.58
CA GLU A 190 16.72 -4.68 42.07
C GLU A 190 17.52 -3.69 41.19
N GLU A 191 18.75 -3.30 41.60
CA GLU A 191 19.61 -2.42 40.81
C GLU A 191 20.08 -3.09 39.52
N MET A 192 20.42 -4.36 39.55
CA MET A 192 20.84 -5.13 38.38
C MET A 192 19.66 -5.28 37.41
N THR A 193 18.42 -5.52 37.92
CA THR A 193 17.21 -5.68 37.10
C THR A 193 16.84 -4.37 36.45
N SER A 194 16.91 -3.24 37.16
CA SER A 194 16.67 -1.91 36.64
C SER A 194 17.65 -1.56 35.49
N LYS A 195 18.93 -1.84 35.66
CA LYS A 195 19.96 -1.64 34.61
C LYS A 195 19.66 -2.49 33.37
N LEU A 196 19.28 -3.76 33.55
CA LEU A 196 18.91 -4.66 32.45
C LEU A 196 17.72 -4.13 31.66
N LEU A 197 16.68 -3.66 32.36
CA LEU A 197 15.48 -3.10 31.71
C LEU A 197 15.83 -1.88 30.85
N VAL A 198 16.57 -0.91 31.41
CA VAL A 198 16.99 0.29 30.66
C VAL A 198 17.84 -0.06 29.46
N GLU A 199 18.83 -0.94 29.62
CA GLU A 199 19.71 -1.36 28.53
C GLU A 199 18.91 -2.02 27.39
N LYS A 200 18.00 -2.93 27.74
CA LYS A 200 17.18 -3.64 26.75
C LYS A 200 16.11 -2.76 26.12
N ALA A 201 15.46 -1.91 26.89
CA ALA A 201 14.53 -0.91 26.36
C ALA A 201 15.23 0.01 25.34
N ALA A 202 16.39 0.56 25.69
CA ALA A 202 17.16 1.41 24.79
C ALA A 202 17.63 0.65 23.53
N GLN A 203 18.05 -0.60 23.66
CA GLN A 203 18.48 -1.43 22.54
C GLN A 203 17.35 -1.70 21.56
N VAL A 204 16.18 -2.12 22.05
CA VAL A 204 15.02 -2.42 21.19
C VAL A 204 14.45 -1.13 20.61
N LYS A 205 14.35 -0.05 21.40
CA LYS A 205 13.95 1.28 20.95
C LYS A 205 14.78 1.74 19.74
N ALA A 206 16.10 1.65 19.80
CA ALA A 206 16.97 2.04 18.70
C ALA A 206 16.70 1.24 17.41
N GLN A 207 16.34 -0.05 17.52
CA GLN A 207 15.96 -0.86 16.37
C GLN A 207 14.59 -0.42 15.78
N VAL A 208 13.64 -0.05 16.65
CA VAL A 208 12.33 0.48 16.21
C VAL A 208 12.49 1.85 15.55
N GLU A 209 13.33 2.73 16.09
CA GLU A 209 13.65 4.03 15.50
C GLU A 209 14.26 3.87 14.09
N SER A 210 15.21 2.94 13.95
CA SER A 210 15.80 2.64 12.62
C SER A 210 14.78 2.15 11.59
N LEU A 211 13.75 1.40 12.03
CA LEU A 211 12.62 1.04 11.15
C LEU A 211 11.80 2.27 10.74
N LEU A 212 11.53 3.17 11.67
CA LEU A 212 10.77 4.39 11.40
C LEU A 212 11.49 5.36 10.46
N GLU A 213 12.83 5.36 10.42
CA GLU A 213 13.59 6.15 9.43
C GLU A 213 13.20 5.80 7.99
N THR A 214 12.75 4.57 7.73
CA THR A 214 12.29 4.15 6.40
C THR A 214 10.85 4.57 6.09
N ALA A 215 10.08 5.04 7.08
CA ALA A 215 8.64 5.23 6.99
C ALA A 215 8.23 6.29 5.95
N SER A 216 8.95 7.41 5.87
CA SER A 216 8.65 8.47 4.91
C SER A 216 8.80 7.99 3.46
N GLN A 217 9.88 7.25 3.18
CA GLN A 217 10.13 6.66 1.86
C GLN A 217 9.14 5.54 1.55
N GLY A 218 8.87 4.67 2.52
CA GLY A 218 7.88 3.60 2.39
C GLY A 218 6.48 4.13 2.08
N LYS A 219 6.04 5.19 2.77
CA LYS A 219 4.76 5.86 2.51
C LYS A 219 4.68 6.41 1.08
N ILE A 220 5.72 7.10 0.62
CA ILE A 220 5.77 7.65 -0.75
C ILE A 220 5.73 6.53 -1.79
N LEU A 221 6.47 5.44 -1.60
CA LEU A 221 6.45 4.30 -2.52
C LEU A 221 5.06 3.64 -2.59
N ARG A 222 4.34 3.59 -1.48
CA ARG A 222 3.01 2.97 -1.37
C ARG A 222 1.89 3.86 -1.92
N GLU A 223 1.82 5.11 -1.48
CA GLU A 223 0.70 6.04 -1.73
C GLU A 223 0.94 6.94 -2.93
N GLY A 224 2.19 7.08 -3.34
CA GLY A 224 2.63 8.07 -4.30
C GLY A 224 2.85 9.43 -3.67
N LEU A 225 3.71 10.22 -4.31
CA LEU A 225 4.01 11.59 -3.94
C LEU A 225 2.95 12.52 -4.52
N ALA A 226 2.15 13.12 -3.68
CA ALA A 226 1.13 14.07 -4.09
C ALA A 226 1.79 15.28 -4.78
N THR A 227 1.66 15.38 -6.10
CA THR A 227 2.40 16.34 -6.93
C THR A 227 1.46 17.29 -7.65
N ALA A 228 1.61 18.58 -7.40
CA ALA A 228 0.91 19.65 -8.10
C ALA A 228 1.80 20.28 -9.19
N ILE A 229 1.26 20.43 -10.43
CA ILE A 229 1.93 21.15 -11.52
C ILE A 229 1.27 22.52 -11.66
N ILE A 230 1.99 23.57 -11.28
CA ILE A 230 1.46 24.93 -11.18
C ILE A 230 2.24 25.88 -12.09
N GLY A 231 1.59 26.95 -12.54
CA GLY A 231 2.17 27.98 -13.40
C GLY A 231 1.08 28.70 -14.18
N ARG A 232 1.42 29.83 -14.80
CA ARG A 232 0.51 30.61 -15.64
C ARG A 232 0.00 29.82 -16.85
N PRO A 233 -1.07 30.25 -17.53
CA PRO A 233 -1.45 29.71 -18.83
C PRO A 233 -0.29 29.73 -19.84
N ASN A 234 -0.23 28.75 -20.72
CA ASN A 234 0.73 28.66 -21.84
C ASN A 234 2.24 28.56 -21.46
N VAL A 235 2.60 28.36 -20.19
CA VAL A 235 3.99 28.08 -19.79
C VAL A 235 4.46 26.67 -20.14
N GLY A 236 3.53 25.75 -20.45
CA GLY A 236 3.84 24.39 -20.87
C GLY A 236 3.46 23.29 -19.87
N LYS A 237 2.57 23.55 -18.90
CA LYS A 237 2.11 22.56 -17.91
C LYS A 237 1.55 21.29 -18.52
N SER A 238 0.58 21.43 -19.45
CA SER A 238 -0.06 20.28 -20.14
C SER A 238 0.96 19.50 -21.00
N SER A 239 1.93 20.21 -21.59
CA SER A 239 2.98 19.56 -22.36
C SER A 239 3.95 18.79 -21.47
N LEU A 240 4.33 19.36 -20.30
CA LEU A 240 5.14 18.66 -19.29
C LEU A 240 4.41 17.42 -18.79
N LEU A 241 3.14 17.55 -18.42
CA LEU A 241 2.31 16.44 -18.01
C LEU A 241 2.30 15.31 -19.06
N ASN A 242 2.06 15.66 -20.34
CA ASN A 242 2.02 14.70 -21.43
C ASN A 242 3.36 13.98 -21.67
N VAL A 243 4.48 14.65 -21.44
CA VAL A 243 5.80 14.04 -21.56
C VAL A 243 6.04 13.08 -20.42
N LEU A 244 5.78 13.49 -19.17
CA LEU A 244 5.88 12.63 -17.99
C LEU A 244 5.00 11.37 -18.13
N LEU A 245 3.79 11.50 -18.71
CA LEU A 245 2.89 10.38 -18.98
C LEU A 245 3.37 9.44 -20.10
N LYS A 246 4.20 9.92 -21.04
CA LYS A 246 4.65 9.12 -22.21
C LYS A 246 5.93 8.35 -21.96
N GLU A 247 6.88 8.89 -21.18
CA GLU A 247 8.22 8.29 -20.99
C GLU A 247 8.20 7.06 -20.08
N GLU A 248 7.35 7.00 -19.09
CA GLU A 248 7.11 5.77 -18.32
C GLU A 248 5.61 5.46 -18.39
N LYS A 249 5.26 4.28 -18.94
CA LYS A 249 3.89 3.83 -19.12
C LYS A 249 3.03 4.16 -17.90
N ALA A 250 2.27 5.26 -17.99
CA ALA A 250 1.26 5.57 -17.00
C ALA A 250 0.32 4.37 -16.90
N ILE A 251 0.26 3.74 -15.76
CA ILE A 251 -0.76 2.74 -15.47
C ILE A 251 -2.02 3.54 -15.18
N VAL A 252 -2.74 3.95 -16.22
CA VAL A 252 -4.11 4.48 -16.08
C VAL A 252 -4.98 3.28 -15.70
N THR A 253 -5.21 3.11 -14.43
CA THR A 253 -6.21 2.14 -13.96
C THR A 253 -7.56 2.84 -13.94
N GLU A 254 -8.34 2.70 -15.01
CA GLU A 254 -9.78 2.78 -14.89
C GLU A 254 -10.23 1.59 -14.04
N ILE A 255 -10.38 1.78 -12.74
CA ILE A 255 -11.05 0.79 -11.89
C ILE A 255 -12.54 0.94 -12.20
N ALA A 256 -13.02 0.12 -13.11
CA ALA A 256 -14.44 0.01 -13.40
C ALA A 256 -15.17 -0.43 -12.11
N GLY A 257 -15.94 0.47 -11.50
CA GLY A 257 -16.74 0.17 -10.31
C GLY A 257 -16.86 1.27 -9.27
N THR A 258 -15.99 2.31 -9.29
CA THR A 258 -16.07 3.45 -8.37
C THR A 258 -16.58 4.68 -9.11
N THR A 259 -17.90 4.84 -9.15
CA THR A 259 -18.60 5.90 -9.92
C THR A 259 -18.52 7.29 -9.28
N ARG A 260 -17.59 7.58 -8.35
CA ARG A 260 -17.48 8.88 -7.66
C ARG A 260 -16.07 9.35 -7.29
N ASP A 261 -15.02 8.56 -7.53
CA ASP A 261 -13.68 8.98 -7.17
C ASP A 261 -13.02 9.73 -8.34
N VAL A 262 -12.35 10.82 -8.01
CA VAL A 262 -11.52 11.63 -8.92
C VAL A 262 -10.56 10.69 -9.62
N ILE A 263 -10.48 10.74 -10.96
CA ILE A 263 -9.49 9.98 -11.73
C ILE A 263 -8.11 10.50 -11.32
N GLU A 264 -7.44 9.75 -10.45
CA GLU A 264 -6.07 10.06 -10.05
C GLU A 264 -5.11 9.50 -11.12
N GLU A 265 -4.23 10.35 -11.61
CA GLU A 265 -3.20 9.94 -12.56
C GLU A 265 -1.90 9.71 -11.83
N TYR A 266 -1.28 8.55 -12.06
CA TYR A 266 0.02 8.19 -11.52
C TYR A 266 1.07 8.16 -12.62
N VAL A 267 2.23 8.74 -12.32
CA VAL A 267 3.42 8.71 -13.18
C VAL A 267 4.58 8.17 -12.38
N SER A 268 5.35 7.24 -12.95
CA SER A 268 6.59 6.78 -12.33
C SER A 268 7.76 7.63 -12.84
N VAL A 269 8.49 8.29 -11.96
CA VAL A 269 9.70 9.05 -12.30
C VAL A 269 10.89 8.43 -11.60
N LYS A 270 11.74 7.72 -12.35
CA LYS A 270 12.88 6.94 -11.80
C LYS A 270 12.49 6.06 -10.61
N GLY A 271 11.29 5.46 -10.68
CA GLY A 271 10.76 4.58 -9.65
C GLY A 271 10.11 5.29 -8.46
N VAL A 272 9.97 6.62 -8.49
CA VAL A 272 9.12 7.39 -7.56
C VAL A 272 7.72 7.51 -8.17
N PRO A 273 6.67 6.99 -7.52
CA PRO A 273 5.31 7.17 -7.99
C PRO A 273 4.85 8.60 -7.67
N LEU A 274 4.61 9.41 -8.69
CA LEU A 274 3.98 10.73 -8.54
C LEU A 274 2.47 10.55 -8.68
N ARG A 275 1.71 10.96 -7.68
CA ARG A 275 0.26 11.08 -7.74
C ARG A 275 -0.10 12.51 -8.13
N LEU A 276 -0.55 12.70 -9.36
CA LEU A 276 -0.84 14.02 -9.89
C LEU A 276 -2.17 14.56 -9.35
N ILE A 277 -2.13 15.74 -8.75
CA ILE A 277 -3.30 16.40 -8.17
C ILE A 277 -3.84 17.42 -9.19
N ASP A 278 -5.18 17.47 -9.33
CA ASP A 278 -5.92 18.45 -10.17
C ASP A 278 -5.51 18.48 -11.66
N THR A 279 -5.39 17.29 -12.25
CA THR A 279 -5.08 17.17 -13.70
C THR A 279 -6.17 17.75 -14.61
N ALA A 280 -7.42 17.86 -14.14
CA ALA A 280 -8.52 18.46 -14.89
C ALA A 280 -8.27 19.95 -15.20
N GLY A 281 -7.73 20.74 -14.26
CA GLY A 281 -7.34 22.13 -14.47
C GLY A 281 -6.16 22.31 -15.43
N ILE A 282 -5.39 21.24 -15.67
CA ILE A 282 -4.25 21.25 -16.59
C ILE A 282 -4.69 20.90 -18.03
N ARG A 283 -5.75 20.10 -18.19
CA ARG A 283 -6.26 19.60 -19.50
C ARG A 283 -7.25 20.56 -20.16
N GLU A 284 -8.04 21.28 -19.38
CA GLU A 284 -9.01 22.26 -19.89
C GLU A 284 -8.34 23.60 -20.15
N THR A 285 -7.77 23.78 -21.32
CA THR A 285 -7.38 25.08 -21.89
C THR A 285 -8.47 25.52 -22.84
N GLU A 286 -9.27 26.47 -22.41
CA GLU A 286 -9.77 27.62 -23.16
C GLU A 286 -10.98 28.24 -22.42
N ASP A 287 -10.84 29.53 -22.10
CA ASP A 287 -11.95 30.46 -21.76
C ASP A 287 -12.95 30.03 -20.64
N ILE A 288 -12.63 30.21 -19.45
CA ILE A 288 -13.45 30.62 -18.29
C ILE A 288 -12.62 30.30 -17.05
N VAL A 289 -12.05 31.28 -16.39
CA VAL A 289 -11.66 31.09 -14.98
C VAL A 289 -10.32 31.72 -14.57
N GLU A 290 -10.21 32.98 -14.66
CA GLU A 290 -9.18 33.72 -13.89
C GLU A 290 -9.44 33.76 -12.37
N ARG A 291 -10.68 33.50 -11.92
CA ARG A 291 -11.05 33.51 -10.49
C ARG A 291 -11.10 32.14 -9.82
N ILE A 292 -11.49 31.10 -10.53
CA ILE A 292 -11.57 29.72 -10.00
C ILE A 292 -10.18 29.07 -9.97
N GLY A 293 -9.24 29.50 -10.82
CA GLY A 293 -7.86 29.00 -10.87
C GLY A 293 -7.08 29.22 -9.56
N VAL A 294 -7.26 30.35 -8.89
CA VAL A 294 -6.52 30.66 -7.65
C VAL A 294 -7.04 29.84 -6.45
N GLU A 295 -8.33 29.62 -6.33
CA GLU A 295 -8.89 28.80 -5.25
C GLU A 295 -8.60 27.30 -5.42
N ARG A 296 -8.69 26.80 -6.67
CA ARG A 296 -8.30 25.42 -7.00
C ARG A 296 -6.80 25.20 -6.79
N SER A 297 -5.96 26.13 -7.23
CA SER A 297 -4.51 26.06 -6.99
C SER A 297 -4.18 26.08 -5.49
N ARG A 298 -4.91 26.81 -4.66
CA ARG A 298 -4.73 26.79 -3.20
C ARG A 298 -5.10 25.45 -2.58
N LYS A 299 -6.18 24.83 -3.04
CA LYS A 299 -6.57 23.48 -2.56
C LYS A 299 -5.56 22.42 -3.01
N ALA A 300 -5.13 22.45 -4.28
CA ALA A 300 -4.09 21.57 -4.79
C ALA A 300 -2.77 21.76 -4.04
N LEU A 301 -2.43 22.98 -3.64
CA LEU A 301 -1.24 23.28 -2.84
C LEU A 301 -1.34 22.69 -1.42
N SER A 302 -2.52 22.77 -0.77
CA SER A 302 -2.68 22.25 0.59
C SER A 302 -2.48 20.74 0.68
N ASP A 303 -2.73 20.02 -0.41
CA ASP A 303 -2.69 18.56 -0.47
C ASP A 303 -1.41 18.03 -1.16
N ALA A 304 -0.52 18.95 -1.63
CA ALA A 304 0.69 18.61 -2.36
C ALA A 304 1.90 18.39 -1.46
N ASP A 305 2.56 17.24 -1.62
CA ASP A 305 3.88 16.96 -1.05
C ASP A 305 5.01 17.58 -1.90
N LEU A 306 4.79 17.71 -3.22
CA LEU A 306 5.72 18.30 -4.18
C LEU A 306 5.01 19.28 -5.11
N VAL A 307 5.61 20.44 -5.34
CA VAL A 307 5.14 21.43 -6.31
C VAL A 307 6.13 21.54 -7.46
N LEU A 308 5.67 21.24 -8.68
CA LEU A 308 6.39 21.54 -9.92
C LEU A 308 5.90 22.89 -10.45
N LEU A 309 6.66 23.96 -10.17
CA LEU A 309 6.31 25.31 -10.54
C LEU A 309 6.94 25.67 -11.88
N VAL A 310 6.11 25.81 -12.92
CA VAL A 310 6.56 25.98 -14.31
C VAL A 310 6.50 27.45 -14.74
N PHE A 311 7.63 27.98 -15.20
CA PHE A 311 7.77 29.30 -15.77
C PHE A 311 8.18 29.23 -17.24
N ASN A 312 7.83 30.26 -18.01
CA ASN A 312 8.29 30.44 -19.37
C ASN A 312 9.53 31.34 -19.38
N GLN A 313 10.71 30.78 -19.67
CA GLN A 313 11.94 31.56 -19.67
C GLN A 313 12.03 32.58 -20.82
N SER A 314 11.19 32.47 -21.87
CA SER A 314 11.15 33.46 -22.97
C SER A 314 10.32 34.69 -22.65
N GLU A 315 9.83 34.83 -21.42
CA GLU A 315 9.06 35.98 -20.94
C GLU A 315 9.66 36.52 -19.63
N PRO A 316 9.52 37.84 -19.33
CA PRO A 316 9.92 38.38 -18.04
C PRO A 316 9.02 37.86 -16.92
N LEU A 317 9.52 37.86 -15.67
CA LEU A 317 8.72 37.55 -14.48
C LEU A 317 7.55 38.55 -14.37
N THR A 318 6.35 37.98 -14.22
CA THR A 318 5.12 38.78 -14.04
C THR A 318 4.75 38.85 -12.54
N PRO A 319 3.85 39.80 -12.17
CA PRO A 319 3.31 39.82 -10.80
C PRO A 319 2.63 38.51 -10.38
N GLU A 320 1.98 37.79 -11.33
CA GLU A 320 1.35 36.48 -11.07
C GLU A 320 2.40 35.41 -10.76
N ASP A 321 3.54 35.42 -11.45
CA ASP A 321 4.64 34.49 -11.17
C ASP A 321 5.18 34.68 -9.74
N LYS A 322 5.29 35.96 -9.29
CA LYS A 322 5.72 36.29 -7.92
C LYS A 322 4.71 35.83 -6.87
N LEU A 323 3.41 35.98 -7.11
CA LEU A 323 2.36 35.48 -6.24
C LEU A 323 2.40 33.95 -6.13
N LEU A 324 2.72 33.25 -7.23
CA LEU A 324 2.87 31.78 -7.20
C LEU A 324 4.11 31.35 -6.41
N LEU A 325 5.21 32.10 -6.51
CA LEU A 325 6.41 31.88 -5.70
C LEU A 325 6.13 32.05 -4.21
N GLU A 326 5.40 33.11 -3.83
CA GLU A 326 4.99 33.36 -2.44
C GLU A 326 4.02 32.26 -1.94
N ALA A 327 3.02 31.89 -2.75
CA ALA A 327 2.02 30.88 -2.38
C ALA A 327 2.62 29.48 -2.21
N THR A 328 3.77 29.20 -2.82
CA THR A 328 4.48 27.90 -2.73
C THR A 328 5.65 27.94 -1.73
N GLU A 329 5.81 29.01 -1.00
CA GLU A 329 6.82 29.11 0.06
C GLU A 329 6.51 28.10 1.18
N GLY A 330 7.55 27.37 1.62
CA GLY A 330 7.40 26.31 2.63
C GLY A 330 7.04 24.92 2.08
N HIS A 331 6.71 24.78 0.79
CA HIS A 331 6.52 23.48 0.15
C HIS A 331 7.83 22.97 -0.46
N HIS A 332 7.98 21.64 -0.53
CA HIS A 332 9.00 21.08 -1.41
C HIS A 332 8.67 21.44 -2.84
N ARG A 333 9.52 22.26 -3.48
CA ARG A 333 9.24 22.76 -4.83
C ARG A 333 10.43 22.64 -5.76
N ILE A 334 10.14 22.34 -7.03
CA ILE A 334 11.10 22.41 -8.14
C ILE A 334 10.63 23.50 -9.08
N ILE A 335 11.51 24.47 -9.37
CA ILE A 335 11.26 25.57 -10.29
C ILE A 335 11.70 25.14 -11.68
N ILE A 336 10.76 25.01 -12.60
CA ILE A 336 11.00 24.54 -13.96
C ILE A 336 10.97 25.76 -14.91
N LEU A 337 12.14 26.12 -15.43
CA LEU A 337 12.27 27.14 -16.47
C LEU A 337 12.14 26.47 -17.83
N ASN A 338 10.92 26.46 -18.35
CA ASN A 338 10.60 25.79 -19.61
C ASN A 338 10.84 26.69 -20.83
N LYS A 339 10.89 26.10 -22.01
CA LYS A 339 11.15 26.73 -23.33
C LYS A 339 12.58 27.27 -23.46
N MET A 340 13.56 26.50 -22.92
CA MET A 340 14.98 26.88 -23.06
C MET A 340 15.50 26.87 -24.50
N ASP A 341 14.72 26.37 -25.43
CA ASP A 341 14.93 26.48 -26.88
C ASP A 341 14.65 27.87 -27.47
N LEU A 342 14.02 28.75 -26.70
CA LEU A 342 13.74 30.14 -27.09
C LEU A 342 14.72 31.11 -26.41
N GLU A 343 14.74 32.35 -26.90
CA GLU A 343 15.58 33.41 -26.32
C GLU A 343 15.16 33.72 -24.87
N ASN A 344 16.13 33.73 -23.96
CA ASN A 344 15.87 34.02 -22.54
C ASN A 344 15.56 35.51 -22.34
N LYS A 345 14.40 35.79 -21.74
CA LYS A 345 13.96 37.17 -21.34
C LYS A 345 13.69 37.28 -19.84
N LEU A 346 13.82 36.16 -19.11
CA LEU A 346 13.58 36.12 -17.68
C LEU A 346 14.82 36.64 -16.93
N ASP A 347 14.63 37.54 -15.97
CA ASP A 347 15.72 37.99 -15.09
C ASP A 347 16.07 36.89 -14.06
N LEU A 348 17.14 36.14 -14.39
CA LEU A 348 17.63 35.06 -13.54
C LEU A 348 18.21 35.57 -12.22
N ASN A 349 18.70 36.80 -12.15
CA ASN A 349 19.24 37.36 -10.91
C ASN A 349 18.09 37.67 -9.95
N GLU A 350 17.02 38.27 -10.44
CA GLU A 350 15.81 38.49 -9.65
C GLU A 350 15.24 37.16 -9.13
N LEU A 351 15.08 36.15 -10.00
CA LEU A 351 14.55 34.84 -9.59
C LEU A 351 15.41 34.17 -8.50
N LYS A 352 16.75 34.19 -8.64
CA LYS A 352 17.67 33.60 -7.67
C LYS A 352 17.67 34.30 -6.30
N THR A 353 17.13 35.53 -6.21
CA THR A 353 16.91 36.17 -4.89
C THR A 353 15.63 35.69 -4.19
N LEU A 354 14.68 35.12 -4.96
CA LEU A 354 13.38 34.70 -4.48
C LEU A 354 13.32 33.17 -4.20
N VAL A 355 14.24 32.40 -4.77
CA VAL A 355 14.26 30.93 -4.64
C VAL A 355 15.68 30.40 -4.46
N ASP A 356 15.79 29.23 -3.85
CA ASP A 356 17.08 28.51 -3.82
C ASP A 356 17.50 28.16 -5.26
N PRO A 357 18.67 28.61 -5.72
CA PRO A 357 19.17 28.25 -7.05
C PRO A 357 19.28 26.76 -7.29
N SER A 358 19.48 25.97 -6.22
CA SER A 358 19.54 24.51 -6.31
C SER A 358 18.18 23.89 -6.69
N SER A 359 17.05 24.57 -6.50
CA SER A 359 15.72 24.10 -6.87
C SER A 359 15.36 24.34 -8.34
N ILE A 360 16.18 25.06 -9.11
CA ILE A 360 15.90 25.44 -10.50
C ILE A 360 16.34 24.34 -11.45
N VAL A 361 15.47 24.02 -12.44
CA VAL A 361 15.76 23.10 -13.57
C VAL A 361 15.36 23.79 -14.87
N TYR A 362 16.23 23.71 -15.86
CA TYR A 362 15.99 24.25 -17.19
C TYR A 362 15.47 23.15 -18.10
N THR A 363 14.33 23.39 -18.78
CA THR A 363 13.72 22.39 -19.66
C THR A 363 13.31 22.95 -21.00
N SER A 364 13.32 22.13 -22.02
CA SER A 364 12.58 22.32 -23.27
C SER A 364 11.79 21.05 -23.56
N ILE A 365 10.48 21.13 -23.44
CA ILE A 365 9.60 19.98 -23.72
C ILE A 365 9.64 19.62 -25.21
N VAL A 366 9.88 20.62 -26.09
CA VAL A 366 9.94 20.39 -27.54
C VAL A 366 11.18 19.59 -27.93
N THR A 367 12.34 19.90 -27.33
CA THR A 367 13.62 19.23 -27.60
C THR A 367 13.93 18.10 -26.62
N GLN A 368 13.09 17.92 -25.58
CA GLN A 368 13.28 17.00 -24.46
C GLN A 368 14.55 17.28 -23.62
N ALA A 369 15.17 18.44 -23.79
CA ALA A 369 16.33 18.84 -23.01
C ALA A 369 15.93 19.13 -21.55
N GLY A 370 16.79 18.73 -20.59
CA GLY A 370 16.60 18.98 -19.16
C GLY A 370 15.61 18.05 -18.45
N LEU A 371 14.91 17.15 -19.16
CA LEU A 371 13.95 16.24 -18.54
C LEU A 371 14.64 15.23 -17.62
N THR A 372 15.75 14.63 -18.07
CA THR A 372 16.55 13.71 -17.24
C THR A 372 17.08 14.36 -15.96
N GLU A 373 17.39 15.67 -16.00
CA GLU A 373 17.80 16.43 -14.83
C GLU A 373 16.61 16.65 -13.88
N LEU A 374 15.43 16.99 -14.42
CA LEU A 374 14.19 17.11 -13.66
C LEU A 374 13.85 15.80 -12.95
N GLU A 375 13.88 14.68 -13.67
CA GLU A 375 13.66 13.35 -13.11
C GLU A 375 14.67 12.98 -12.01
N GLY A 376 15.95 13.30 -12.24
CA GLY A 376 17.01 13.12 -11.25
C GLY A 376 16.71 13.90 -9.99
N LYS A 377 16.34 15.16 -10.14
CA LYS A 377 16.05 16.04 -9.00
C LYS A 377 14.82 15.60 -8.20
N ILE A 378 13.77 15.11 -8.88
CA ILE A 378 12.61 14.50 -8.22
C ILE A 378 13.08 13.26 -7.42
N ALA A 379 13.85 12.38 -8.02
CA ALA A 379 14.35 11.19 -7.35
C ALA A 379 15.25 11.53 -6.15
N ASP A 380 16.16 12.49 -6.29
CA ASP A 380 17.09 12.91 -5.23
C ASP A 380 16.38 13.52 -4.02
N LEU A 381 15.28 14.27 -4.22
CA LEU A 381 14.49 14.82 -3.12
C LEU A 381 13.92 13.73 -2.19
N PHE A 382 13.66 12.53 -2.70
CA PHE A 382 12.98 11.46 -1.96
C PHE A 382 13.90 10.28 -1.61
N PHE A 383 15.02 10.12 -2.34
CA PHE A 383 16.01 9.07 -2.05
C PHE A 383 17.34 9.64 -1.50
N ALA A 384 17.41 10.96 -1.24
CA ALA A 384 18.63 11.61 -0.76
C ALA A 384 19.13 10.98 0.55
N GLY A 385 20.10 10.07 0.42
CA GLY A 385 20.77 9.39 1.51
C GLY A 385 20.77 7.86 1.46
N ASN A 386 19.78 7.21 0.82
CA ASN A 386 19.65 5.74 0.83
C ASN A 386 19.43 5.16 -0.58
N THR A 387 20.44 5.29 -1.45
CA THR A 387 20.38 4.80 -2.83
C THR A 387 20.83 3.34 -2.99
N GLY A 388 20.87 2.52 -1.95
CA GLY A 388 21.66 1.32 -2.13
C GLY A 388 21.28 0.01 -1.51
N GLU A 389 20.44 -0.09 -0.54
CA GLU A 389 20.11 -1.40 0.01
C GLU A 389 18.92 -2.03 -0.71
N LYS A 390 19.23 -3.00 -1.58
CA LYS A 390 18.23 -3.79 -2.32
C LYS A 390 17.27 -4.58 -1.43
N ASP A 391 17.60 -4.75 -0.15
CA ASP A 391 16.88 -5.58 0.82
C ASP A 391 16.38 -4.80 2.05
N ALA A 392 16.32 -3.46 2.00
CA ALA A 392 15.81 -2.67 3.12
C ALA A 392 14.31 -2.99 3.36
N THR A 393 13.98 -3.30 4.62
CA THR A 393 12.59 -3.47 5.04
C THR A 393 11.99 -2.08 5.26
N TYR A 394 11.06 -1.70 4.42
CA TYR A 394 10.35 -0.42 4.53
C TYR A 394 9.06 -0.57 5.35
N VAL A 395 8.82 0.37 6.25
CA VAL A 395 7.53 0.52 6.90
C VAL A 395 6.74 1.56 6.10
N SER A 396 5.61 1.16 5.51
CA SER A 396 4.81 2.02 4.63
C SER A 396 3.37 2.24 5.10
N ASN A 397 2.91 1.40 6.04
CA ASN A 397 1.54 1.42 6.52
C ASN A 397 1.41 2.39 7.70
N ILE A 398 0.44 3.31 7.63
CA ILE A 398 0.18 4.31 8.69
C ILE A 398 -0.12 3.64 10.04
N ARG A 399 -0.83 2.50 10.05
CA ARG A 399 -1.10 1.72 11.27
C ARG A 399 0.21 1.22 11.90
N HIS A 400 1.12 0.66 11.10
CA HIS A 400 2.41 0.20 11.59
C HIS A 400 3.26 1.36 12.14
N ILE A 401 3.27 2.49 11.43
CA ILE A 401 3.99 3.70 11.86
C ILE A 401 3.46 4.20 13.21
N ALA A 402 2.14 4.25 13.39
CA ALA A 402 1.53 4.65 14.65
C ALA A 402 1.93 3.71 15.78
N LEU A 403 1.77 2.39 15.60
CA LEU A 403 2.14 1.38 16.60
C LEU A 403 3.63 1.41 16.96
N LEU A 404 4.52 1.66 15.99
CA LEU A 404 5.95 1.79 16.26
C LEU A 404 6.27 3.07 17.05
N ASN A 405 5.58 4.19 16.79
CA ASN A 405 5.72 5.41 17.60
C ASN A 405 5.23 5.18 19.04
N ASP A 406 4.05 4.58 19.21
CA ASP A 406 3.51 4.25 20.53
C ASP A 406 4.43 3.27 21.29
N THR A 407 5.12 2.38 20.55
CA THR A 407 6.14 1.47 21.12
C THR A 407 7.36 2.24 21.61
N ILE A 408 7.81 3.27 20.90
CA ILE A 408 8.91 4.14 21.35
C ILE A 408 8.52 4.89 22.62
N GLU A 409 7.30 5.44 22.68
CA GLU A 409 6.79 6.10 23.88
C GLU A 409 6.77 5.14 25.08
N ALA A 410 6.32 3.90 24.89
CA ALA A 410 6.34 2.90 25.94
C ALA A 410 7.77 2.59 26.44
N PHE A 411 8.77 2.56 25.56
CA PHE A 411 10.17 2.41 25.98
C PHE A 411 10.72 3.64 26.69
N ASP A 412 10.28 4.85 26.30
CA ASP A 412 10.65 6.07 27.01
C ASP A 412 10.06 6.07 28.43
N ASP A 413 8.82 5.62 28.61
CA ASP A 413 8.19 5.44 29.91
C ASP A 413 8.97 4.43 30.78
N VAL A 414 9.47 3.33 30.20
CA VAL A 414 10.33 2.36 30.90
C VAL A 414 11.61 3.02 31.39
N ILE A 415 12.29 3.79 30.55
CA ILE A 415 13.58 4.43 30.88
C ILE A 415 13.35 5.51 31.94
N GLU A 416 12.39 6.40 31.74
CA GLU A 416 12.07 7.48 32.69
C GLU A 416 11.57 6.92 34.04
N GLY A 417 10.76 5.86 34.02
CA GLY A 417 10.29 5.20 35.24
C GLY A 417 11.46 4.71 36.12
N ILE A 418 12.44 4.04 35.54
CA ILE A 418 13.63 3.58 36.25
C ILE A 418 14.48 4.77 36.74
N GLU A 419 14.72 5.79 35.90
CA GLU A 419 15.51 6.98 36.26
C GLU A 419 14.88 7.78 37.39
N THR A 420 13.54 7.79 37.49
CA THR A 420 12.81 8.47 38.58
C THR A 420 12.66 7.62 39.84
N GLY A 421 13.18 6.38 39.83
CA GLY A 421 13.13 5.48 40.98
C GLY A 421 11.82 4.77 41.16
N MET A 422 11.05 4.58 40.09
CA MET A 422 9.82 3.79 40.13
C MET A 422 10.13 2.31 40.38
N PRO A 423 9.33 1.59 41.16
CA PRO A 423 9.49 0.15 41.38
C PRO A 423 9.44 -0.63 40.07
N VAL A 424 10.28 -1.66 39.95
CA VAL A 424 10.47 -2.46 38.71
C VAL A 424 9.16 -3.15 38.27
N ASP A 425 8.31 -3.57 39.20
CA ASP A 425 7.01 -4.18 38.95
C ASP A 425 6.01 -3.23 38.25
N LEU A 426 6.13 -1.92 38.46
CA LEU A 426 5.36 -0.93 37.75
C LEU A 426 5.91 -0.64 36.37
N VAL A 427 7.23 -0.52 36.25
CA VAL A 427 7.91 -0.25 34.96
C VAL A 427 7.75 -1.41 33.96
N GLN A 428 7.68 -2.65 34.45
CA GLN A 428 7.44 -3.83 33.65
C GLN A 428 6.09 -3.75 32.87
N ILE A 429 5.12 -2.96 33.35
CA ILE A 429 3.84 -2.76 32.66
C ILE A 429 4.05 -2.08 31.31
N ASP A 430 4.91 -1.04 31.26
CA ASP A 430 5.22 -0.32 30.01
C ASP A 430 6.05 -1.16 29.04
N MET A 431 6.94 -2.01 29.57
CA MET A 431 7.65 -3.00 28.73
C MET A 431 6.69 -4.03 28.13
N THR A 432 5.66 -4.46 28.87
CA THR A 432 4.61 -5.35 28.37
C THR A 432 3.74 -4.64 27.32
N ARG A 433 3.42 -3.36 27.55
CA ARG A 433 2.72 -2.52 26.56
C ARG A 433 3.49 -2.44 25.24
N ALA A 434 4.81 -2.23 25.28
CA ALA A 434 5.64 -2.23 24.08
C ALA A 434 5.59 -3.58 23.33
N TRP A 435 5.60 -4.69 24.07
CA TRP A 435 5.46 -6.04 23.50
C TRP A 435 4.11 -6.26 22.82
N ASP A 436 3.01 -5.80 23.43
CA ASP A 436 1.66 -5.90 22.88
C ASP A 436 1.49 -5.06 21.61
N LEU A 437 1.97 -3.79 21.62
CA LEU A 437 1.92 -2.87 20.47
C LEU A 437 2.65 -3.45 19.25
N LEU A 438 3.83 -4.04 19.45
CA LEU A 438 4.52 -4.76 18.38
C LEU A 438 3.72 -5.98 17.90
N GLY A 439 3.00 -6.66 18.79
CA GLY A 439 2.13 -7.80 18.46
C GLY A 439 0.93 -7.40 17.60
N GLU A 440 0.40 -6.20 17.78
CA GLU A 440 -0.68 -5.68 16.96
C GLU A 440 -0.27 -5.51 15.49
N ILE A 441 1.02 -5.26 15.17
CA ILE A 441 1.51 -5.17 13.79
C ILE A 441 1.28 -6.49 13.05
N THR A 442 1.60 -7.61 13.69
CA THR A 442 1.46 -8.96 13.11
C THR A 442 0.07 -9.57 13.32
N GLY A 443 -0.75 -8.97 14.17
CA GLY A 443 -2.11 -9.45 14.46
C GLY A 443 -2.21 -10.42 15.62
N ASP A 444 -1.14 -10.56 16.44
CA ASP A 444 -1.12 -11.50 17.57
C ASP A 444 -1.98 -11.03 18.76
N SER A 445 -2.23 -9.71 18.88
CA SER A 445 -2.96 -9.06 19.99
C SER A 445 -4.12 -8.18 19.52
N VAL A 446 -4.69 -8.44 18.33
CA VAL A 446 -5.67 -7.56 17.67
C VAL A 446 -7.11 -7.98 17.99
N GLN A 447 -7.99 -6.99 18.22
CA GLN A 447 -9.42 -7.21 18.42
C GLN A 447 -10.14 -7.59 17.13
N ASP A 448 -11.15 -8.47 17.21
CA ASP A 448 -11.93 -8.96 16.06
C ASP A 448 -12.58 -7.83 15.22
N GLU A 449 -12.95 -6.72 15.87
CA GLU A 449 -13.55 -5.56 15.21
C GLU A 449 -12.57 -4.88 14.25
N LEU A 450 -11.31 -4.70 14.66
CA LEU A 450 -10.27 -4.11 13.81
C LEU A 450 -9.96 -5.01 12.61
N ILE A 451 -9.88 -6.33 12.83
CA ILE A 451 -9.70 -7.32 11.76
C ILE A 451 -10.82 -7.17 10.74
N THR A 452 -12.07 -7.12 11.18
CA THR A 452 -13.23 -6.99 10.31
C THR A 452 -13.23 -5.67 9.54
N GLN A 453 -12.92 -4.57 10.20
CA GLN A 453 -12.81 -3.25 9.56
C GLN A 453 -11.71 -3.22 8.50
N LEU A 454 -10.55 -3.77 8.79
CA LEU A 454 -9.41 -3.80 7.88
C LEU A 454 -9.76 -4.59 6.60
N PHE A 455 -10.31 -5.79 6.73
CA PHE A 455 -10.65 -6.62 5.57
C PHE A 455 -11.83 -6.06 4.76
N SER A 456 -12.72 -5.27 5.34
CA SER A 456 -13.81 -4.60 4.60
C SER A 456 -13.32 -3.63 3.51
N GLN A 457 -12.07 -3.18 3.56
CA GLN A 457 -11.44 -2.31 2.56
C GLN A 457 -10.80 -3.08 1.39
N PHE A 458 -10.82 -4.40 1.45
CA PHE A 458 -10.26 -5.26 0.40
C PHE A 458 -11.23 -5.45 -0.76
N CYS A 459 -10.68 -5.90 -1.90
CA CYS A 459 -11.50 -6.24 -3.05
C CYS A 459 -12.36 -7.50 -2.79
N LEU A 460 -13.57 -7.54 -3.37
CA LEU A 460 -14.37 -8.76 -3.42
C LEU A 460 -13.60 -9.85 -4.18
N GLY A 461 -13.61 -11.08 -3.67
CA GLY A 461 -12.90 -12.21 -4.29
C GLY A 461 -11.41 -12.34 -3.90
N LYS A 462 -10.97 -11.52 -2.92
CA LYS A 462 -9.63 -11.58 -2.30
C LYS A 462 -9.70 -11.88 -0.81
#